data_42b020b8a1e6727aeac53959446249f4
#
_entry.id   42b020b8a1e6727aeac53959446249f4
#
_cell.length_a   1.000
_cell.length_b   1.000
_cell.length_c   1.000
_cell.angle_alpha   90.00
_cell.angle_beta   90.00
_cell.angle_gamma   90.00
#
_symmetry.space_group_name_H-M   'P 1'
#
loop_
_entity.id
_entity.type
_entity.pdbx_description
1 polymer ?
#
loop_
_entity_poly.entity_id
_entity_poly.type
_entity_poly.pdbx_seq_one_letter_code
_entity_poly.pdbx_strand_id
1 'polypeptide(L)'
;MNSPTLTRKSVAGDWHTGWLFPIVMLFTMLTGCASLPDVDYLRRGQLQAQKPTIVTTNGTLSDGKTQSVLDRMAAKVGATDILARHVAAEEAISSAPLVAGNKVVLLDDGPITMQAMMNALRTARDHINLETYIIEADEVGRAFADLLIQKRAAGVQVNLIYDSVGALTTPPEFFDRLRAGGINLVEYNPINPLKAERKWDINQRDHRKLLIVDGRVAYTGGVNISRVYGKSSLIRGKRNQASPEDAKQSAWRDTHMQIEGPVVAEFQKLFLDTWRRQTGNDMSAKRYFPPLKPEGNALVRALGSTADQEDYSVYKTYVSALSNASNYVHLTTAYFVPDQQIVEAMKEAAQRGVDVKIIFPSFSDHEMILYAGRSFYDELLQAGVKIYERRIAMLHAKTAVVDGVWSTIGSTNLDMRSFLHNDELNAVILNVDFAEKMEALFQRDLRDSDQITLESWRQRGVGQKMKEWAVRVLEYWL
;
A
#
# COMPACT_ATOMS: atom_id res chain seq x y z
N MET A 1 76.33 29.39 -17.85
CA MET A 1 75.80 28.76 -19.05
C MET A 1 75.03 27.51 -18.64
N ASN A 2 73.75 27.67 -18.33
CA ASN A 2 72.85 26.56 -17.84
C ASN A 2 71.67 26.46 -18.78
N SER A 3 71.56 25.36 -19.46
CA SER A 3 70.39 25.00 -20.24
C SER A 3 69.30 24.38 -19.35
N PRO A 4 67.99 24.69 -19.53
CA PRO A 4 66.94 24.04 -18.80
C PRO A 4 66.41 22.81 -19.55
N THR A 5 66.32 21.72 -18.85
CA THR A 5 65.68 20.46 -19.25
C THR A 5 64.15 20.61 -19.21
N LEU A 6 63.50 20.39 -20.35
CA LEU A 6 62.05 20.26 -20.52
C LEU A 6 61.57 18.89 -20.10
N THR A 7 60.80 18.79 -19.02
CA THR A 7 60.07 17.58 -18.65
C THR A 7 58.70 17.52 -19.40
N ARG A 8 58.55 16.54 -20.26
CA ARG A 8 57.27 16.16 -20.90
C ARG A 8 56.35 15.54 -19.87
N LYS A 9 55.26 16.20 -19.52
CA LYS A 9 54.10 15.55 -18.86
C LYS A 9 53.33 14.75 -19.90
N SER A 10 53.24 13.42 -19.70
CA SER A 10 52.34 12.56 -20.42
C SER A 10 50.92 12.74 -19.84
N VAL A 11 49.98 13.22 -20.65
CA VAL A 11 48.56 13.18 -20.37
C VAL A 11 48.06 11.85 -20.87
N ALA A 12 47.94 10.86 -19.98
CA ALA A 12 47.16 9.66 -20.23
C ALA A 12 45.67 10.00 -19.95
N GLY A 13 44.90 10.16 -20.99
CA GLY A 13 43.47 10.41 -20.86
C GLY A 13 42.74 9.11 -20.52
N ASP A 14 42.05 9.10 -19.39
CA ASP A 14 41.12 8.05 -18.99
C ASP A 14 39.85 8.08 -19.89
N TRP A 15 39.85 7.32 -20.95
CA TRP A 15 38.73 7.20 -21.90
C TRP A 15 37.86 5.94 -21.69
N HIS A 16 38.04 5.22 -20.57
CA HIS A 16 37.38 3.93 -20.40
C HIS A 16 36.19 3.91 -19.45
N THR A 17 35.90 4.97 -18.70
CA THR A 17 34.76 4.97 -17.74
C THR A 17 33.44 5.48 -18.33
N GLY A 18 33.47 6.21 -19.45
CA GLY A 18 32.27 6.82 -20.04
C GLY A 18 31.32 5.83 -20.77
N TRP A 19 31.80 4.65 -21.13
CA TRP A 19 30.98 3.67 -21.89
C TRP A 19 30.40 2.53 -21.06
N LEU A 20 30.85 2.37 -19.83
CA LEU A 20 30.30 1.33 -18.93
C LEU A 20 28.89 1.66 -18.46
N PHE A 21 28.58 2.95 -18.22
CA PHE A 21 27.26 3.37 -17.76
C PHE A 21 26.12 3.11 -18.78
N PRO A 22 26.25 3.47 -20.06
CA PRO A 22 25.20 3.16 -21.06
C PRO A 22 25.12 1.67 -21.39
N ILE A 23 26.22 0.91 -21.27
CA ILE A 23 26.20 -0.53 -21.52
C ILE A 23 25.50 -1.28 -20.38
N VAL A 24 25.71 -0.90 -19.13
CA VAL A 24 24.99 -1.45 -17.97
C VAL A 24 23.52 -1.09 -18.05
N MET A 25 23.16 0.13 -18.45
CA MET A 25 21.76 0.54 -18.64
C MET A 25 21.09 -0.19 -19.81
N LEU A 26 21.84 -0.53 -20.88
CA LEU A 26 21.33 -1.32 -22.01
C LEU A 26 21.17 -2.82 -21.66
N PHE A 27 22.02 -3.37 -20.79
CA PHE A 27 21.94 -4.76 -20.34
C PHE A 27 20.79 -4.99 -19.35
N THR A 28 20.42 -4.00 -18.53
CA THR A 28 19.24 -4.07 -17.67
C THR A 28 17.91 -3.97 -18.43
N MET A 29 17.92 -3.42 -19.65
CA MET A 29 16.74 -3.41 -20.54
C MET A 29 16.49 -4.74 -21.27
N LEU A 30 17.41 -5.69 -21.21
CA LEU A 30 17.31 -7.01 -21.87
C LEU A 30 16.86 -8.15 -20.94
N THR A 31 16.75 -7.92 -19.65
CA THR A 31 16.07 -8.86 -18.75
C THR A 31 14.58 -8.71 -18.98
N GLY A 32 13.92 -9.78 -19.45
CA GLY A 32 12.51 -9.76 -19.83
C GLY A 32 11.63 -9.02 -18.84
N CYS A 33 10.87 -8.05 -19.33
CA CYS A 33 9.92 -7.30 -18.53
C CYS A 33 8.93 -8.28 -17.90
N ALA A 34 8.85 -8.34 -16.58
CA ALA A 34 7.75 -9.01 -15.91
C ALA A 34 6.46 -8.31 -16.37
N SER A 35 5.44 -9.06 -16.73
CA SER A 35 4.15 -8.53 -17.16
C SER A 35 3.06 -8.94 -16.17
N LEU A 36 2.12 -8.04 -15.95
CA LEU A 36 0.90 -8.38 -15.22
C LEU A 36 0.11 -9.44 -15.99
N PRO A 37 -0.62 -10.31 -15.29
CA PRO A 37 -1.46 -11.31 -15.93
C PRO A 37 -2.57 -10.64 -16.75
N ASP A 38 -2.99 -11.30 -17.82
CA ASP A 38 -4.20 -10.91 -18.53
C ASP A 38 -5.43 -11.16 -17.65
N VAL A 39 -6.16 -10.09 -17.35
CA VAL A 39 -7.37 -10.10 -16.52
C VAL A 39 -8.61 -9.64 -17.28
N ASP A 40 -8.61 -9.66 -18.60
CA ASP A 40 -9.74 -9.32 -19.45
C ASP A 40 -11.00 -10.12 -19.10
N TYR A 41 -10.86 -11.37 -18.65
CA TYR A 41 -11.97 -12.19 -18.19
C TYR A 41 -12.72 -11.57 -16.99
N LEU A 42 -12.03 -10.83 -16.11
CA LEU A 42 -12.64 -10.08 -15.02
C LEU A 42 -13.49 -8.92 -15.56
N ARG A 43 -12.93 -8.17 -16.50
CA ARG A 43 -13.59 -7.01 -17.13
C ARG A 43 -14.83 -7.42 -17.92
N ARG A 44 -14.79 -8.55 -18.61
CA ARG A 44 -15.90 -9.05 -19.44
C ARG A 44 -16.99 -9.80 -18.65
N GLY A 45 -16.90 -9.84 -17.33
CA GLY A 45 -17.87 -10.55 -16.50
C GLY A 45 -17.89 -12.07 -16.72
N GLN A 46 -16.78 -12.63 -17.21
CA GLN A 46 -16.66 -14.07 -17.50
C GLN A 46 -16.25 -14.88 -16.28
N LEU A 47 -16.27 -14.26 -15.10
CA LEU A 47 -16.08 -14.99 -13.84
C LEU A 47 -17.17 -16.03 -13.68
N GLN A 48 -16.80 -17.29 -13.59
CA GLN A 48 -17.71 -18.31 -13.07
C GLN A 48 -18.01 -17.95 -11.61
N ALA A 49 -19.26 -17.58 -11.33
CA ALA A 49 -19.70 -17.27 -9.99
C ALA A 49 -19.40 -18.46 -9.06
N GLN A 50 -18.40 -18.31 -8.20
CA GLN A 50 -18.13 -19.28 -7.16
C GLN A 50 -19.01 -18.97 -5.95
N LYS A 51 -19.47 -20.03 -5.28
CA LYS A 51 -20.20 -19.85 -4.03
C LYS A 51 -19.23 -19.26 -2.99
N PRO A 52 -19.58 -18.14 -2.34
CA PRO A 52 -18.72 -17.54 -1.36
C PRO A 52 -18.53 -18.45 -0.15
N THR A 53 -17.27 -18.55 0.29
CA THR A 53 -16.87 -19.32 1.46
C THR A 53 -16.55 -18.36 2.61
N ILE A 54 -17.41 -18.32 3.62
CA ILE A 54 -17.18 -17.49 4.81
C ILE A 54 -16.63 -18.35 5.95
N VAL A 55 -15.48 -17.95 6.48
CA VAL A 55 -14.83 -18.59 7.60
C VAL A 55 -15.17 -17.85 8.91
N THR A 56 -15.32 -18.58 9.98
CA THR A 56 -15.53 -18.09 11.35
C THR A 56 -14.57 -18.76 12.32
N THR A 57 -14.56 -18.37 13.58
CA THR A 57 -13.84 -19.08 14.66
C THR A 57 -14.22 -20.53 14.83
N ASN A 58 -15.42 -20.92 14.37
CA ASN A 58 -15.95 -22.28 14.45
C ASN A 58 -15.82 -23.07 13.14
N GLY A 59 -14.98 -22.56 12.21
CA GLY A 59 -14.78 -23.15 10.89
C GLY A 59 -15.65 -22.48 9.81
N THR A 60 -15.71 -23.11 8.65
CA THR A 60 -16.45 -22.62 7.48
C THR A 60 -17.95 -22.68 7.71
N LEU A 61 -18.66 -21.61 7.34
CA LEU A 61 -20.12 -21.58 7.39
C LEU A 61 -20.73 -22.52 6.32
N SER A 62 -21.85 -23.14 6.65
CA SER A 62 -22.64 -23.82 5.64
C SER A 62 -23.27 -22.82 4.65
N ASP A 63 -23.61 -23.27 3.44
CA ASP A 63 -24.22 -22.43 2.38
C ASP A 63 -25.40 -21.61 2.90
N GLY A 64 -26.34 -22.24 3.66
CA GLY A 64 -27.49 -21.53 4.21
C GLY A 64 -27.16 -20.45 5.23
N LYS A 65 -26.11 -20.65 6.06
CA LYS A 65 -25.64 -19.65 7.00
C LYS A 65 -24.90 -18.53 6.27
N THR A 66 -24.08 -18.87 5.27
CA THR A 66 -23.42 -17.91 4.41
C THR A 66 -24.44 -16.99 3.75
N GLN A 67 -25.48 -17.56 3.13
CA GLN A 67 -26.56 -16.78 2.52
C GLN A 67 -27.25 -15.88 3.54
N SER A 68 -27.54 -16.37 4.74
CA SER A 68 -28.18 -15.58 5.79
C SER A 68 -27.30 -14.39 6.27
N VAL A 69 -25.97 -14.51 6.21
CA VAL A 69 -25.06 -13.40 6.51
C VAL A 69 -25.13 -12.35 5.40
N LEU A 70 -25.07 -12.80 4.14
CA LEU A 70 -25.14 -11.91 2.98
C LEU A 70 -26.49 -11.19 2.88
N ASP A 71 -27.60 -11.88 3.10
CA ASP A 71 -28.94 -11.29 3.08
C ASP A 71 -29.11 -10.18 4.14
N ARG A 72 -28.59 -10.38 5.34
CA ARG A 72 -28.60 -9.36 6.40
C ARG A 72 -27.78 -8.12 6.04
N MET A 73 -26.66 -8.29 5.37
CA MET A 73 -25.85 -7.17 4.89
C MET A 73 -26.55 -6.46 3.73
N ALA A 74 -27.08 -7.21 2.79
CA ALA A 74 -27.78 -6.71 1.63
C ALA A 74 -29.05 -5.92 1.99
N ALA A 75 -29.76 -6.33 3.03
CA ALA A 75 -30.94 -5.60 3.52
C ALA A 75 -30.63 -4.17 3.98
N LYS A 76 -29.39 -3.90 4.41
CA LYS A 76 -28.95 -2.54 4.78
C LYS A 76 -28.67 -1.65 3.57
N VAL A 77 -28.31 -2.24 2.43
CA VAL A 77 -27.91 -1.51 1.20
C VAL A 77 -29.10 -1.23 0.30
N GLY A 78 -30.21 -1.97 0.46
CA GLY A 78 -31.37 -1.89 -0.44
C GLY A 78 -31.11 -2.51 -1.84
N ALA A 79 -29.93 -3.11 -2.07
CA ALA A 79 -29.54 -3.72 -3.35
C ALA A 79 -28.82 -5.06 -3.09
N THR A 80 -29.59 -6.15 -3.04
CA THR A 80 -29.10 -7.48 -2.68
C THR A 80 -28.08 -8.05 -3.67
N ASP A 81 -28.19 -7.69 -4.93
CA ASP A 81 -27.33 -8.18 -6.01
C ASP A 81 -25.93 -7.54 -6.05
N ILE A 82 -25.76 -6.29 -5.56
CA ILE A 82 -24.46 -5.59 -5.55
C ILE A 82 -23.50 -6.31 -4.61
N LEU A 83 -23.90 -6.53 -3.35
CA LEU A 83 -23.06 -7.24 -2.39
C LEU A 83 -22.71 -8.65 -2.86
N ALA A 84 -23.70 -9.39 -3.38
CA ALA A 84 -23.50 -10.76 -3.86
C ALA A 84 -22.47 -10.82 -5.01
N ARG A 85 -22.50 -9.85 -5.92
CA ARG A 85 -21.50 -9.75 -7.01
C ARG A 85 -20.11 -9.49 -6.49
N HIS A 86 -19.93 -8.52 -5.60
CA HIS A 86 -18.60 -8.23 -5.03
C HIS A 86 -18.05 -9.44 -4.27
N VAL A 87 -18.87 -10.12 -3.47
CA VAL A 87 -18.43 -11.31 -2.73
C VAL A 87 -18.06 -12.46 -3.66
N ALA A 88 -18.88 -12.73 -4.68
CA ALA A 88 -18.62 -13.80 -5.65
C ALA A 88 -17.34 -13.51 -6.47
N ALA A 89 -17.12 -12.25 -6.84
CA ALA A 89 -15.93 -11.82 -7.55
C ALA A 89 -14.67 -11.99 -6.69
N GLU A 90 -14.72 -11.58 -5.43
CA GLU A 90 -13.62 -11.75 -4.47
C GLU A 90 -13.25 -13.22 -4.25
N GLU A 91 -14.24 -14.11 -4.18
CA GLU A 91 -14.01 -15.55 -4.00
C GLU A 91 -13.31 -16.18 -5.20
N ALA A 92 -13.62 -15.69 -6.41
CA ALA A 92 -13.05 -16.24 -7.64
C ALA A 92 -11.59 -15.83 -7.89
N ILE A 93 -11.10 -14.76 -7.26
CA ILE A 93 -9.78 -14.17 -7.54
C ILE A 93 -8.73 -14.41 -6.45
N SER A 94 -9.14 -14.72 -5.24
CA SER A 94 -8.22 -14.88 -4.12
C SER A 94 -8.49 -16.13 -3.30
N SER A 95 -7.42 -16.86 -2.99
CA SER A 95 -7.46 -18.01 -2.06
C SER A 95 -7.46 -17.59 -0.58
N ALA A 96 -7.23 -16.31 -0.28
CA ALA A 96 -7.32 -15.79 1.08
C ALA A 96 -8.77 -15.88 1.59
N PRO A 97 -9.02 -16.39 2.80
CA PRO A 97 -10.39 -16.60 3.27
C PRO A 97 -11.11 -15.28 3.56
N LEU A 98 -12.41 -15.24 3.26
CA LEU A 98 -13.30 -14.19 3.73
C LEU A 98 -13.75 -14.52 5.15
N VAL A 99 -13.31 -13.73 6.13
CA VAL A 99 -13.48 -14.04 7.56
C VAL A 99 -14.56 -13.15 8.17
N ALA A 100 -15.52 -13.76 8.87
CA ALA A 100 -16.61 -13.06 9.55
C ALA A 100 -16.27 -12.78 11.03
N GLY A 101 -16.98 -11.82 11.60
CA GLY A 101 -16.91 -11.53 13.03
C GLY A 101 -15.84 -10.50 13.41
N ASN A 102 -15.46 -9.63 12.49
CA ASN A 102 -14.40 -8.66 12.75
C ASN A 102 -14.96 -7.28 13.09
N LYS A 103 -14.28 -6.60 14.00
CA LYS A 103 -14.43 -5.17 14.28
C LYS A 103 -13.31 -4.43 13.55
N VAL A 104 -13.69 -3.47 12.72
CA VAL A 104 -12.76 -2.60 11.98
C VAL A 104 -12.97 -1.17 12.43
N VAL A 105 -11.88 -0.50 12.80
CA VAL A 105 -11.87 0.91 13.19
C VAL A 105 -11.03 1.68 12.19
N LEU A 106 -11.64 2.66 11.53
CA LEU A 106 -10.95 3.57 10.63
C LEU A 106 -10.09 4.55 11.44
N LEU A 107 -8.80 4.63 11.08
CA LEU A 107 -7.83 5.58 11.62
C LEU A 107 -7.50 6.56 10.49
N ASP A 108 -8.15 7.68 10.53
CA ASP A 108 -8.29 8.61 9.40
C ASP A 108 -7.16 9.64 9.28
N ASP A 109 -6.13 9.55 10.12
CA ASP A 109 -4.92 10.39 10.06
C ASP A 109 -3.75 9.76 10.83
N GLY A 110 -2.53 10.25 10.57
CA GLY A 110 -1.31 9.78 11.19
C GLY A 110 -1.30 9.84 12.73
N PRO A 111 -1.61 10.98 13.38
CA PRO A 111 -1.58 11.09 14.85
C PRO A 111 -2.50 10.09 15.56
N ILE A 112 -3.72 9.90 15.05
CA ILE A 112 -4.68 8.92 15.60
C ILE A 112 -4.11 7.51 15.47
N THR A 113 -3.51 7.21 14.30
CA THR A 113 -2.87 5.91 14.04
C THR A 113 -1.72 5.66 15.00
N MET A 114 -0.79 6.62 15.14
CA MET A 114 0.35 6.52 16.04
C MET A 114 -0.10 6.30 17.49
N GLN A 115 -1.10 7.06 17.94
CA GLN A 115 -1.65 6.92 19.29
C GLN A 115 -2.26 5.54 19.51
N ALA A 116 -3.04 5.02 18.55
CA ALA A 116 -3.67 3.71 18.64
C ALA A 116 -2.62 2.59 18.68
N MET A 117 -1.62 2.62 17.80
CA MET A 117 -0.52 1.66 17.78
C MET A 117 0.29 1.70 19.09
N MET A 118 0.69 2.88 19.56
CA MET A 118 1.43 3.04 20.82
C MET A 118 0.63 2.53 22.03
N ASN A 119 -0.69 2.73 22.05
CA ASN A 119 -1.56 2.19 23.11
C ASN A 119 -1.59 0.66 23.07
N ALA A 120 -1.71 0.05 21.89
CA ALA A 120 -1.65 -1.39 21.74
C ALA A 120 -0.29 -1.95 22.19
N LEU A 121 0.81 -1.34 21.78
CA LEU A 121 2.17 -1.73 22.24
C LEU A 121 2.30 -1.71 23.76
N ARG A 122 1.77 -0.67 24.43
CA ARG A 122 1.80 -0.60 25.91
C ARG A 122 1.09 -1.76 26.58
N THR A 123 0.04 -2.30 25.96
CA THR A 123 -0.76 -3.41 26.52
C THR A 123 -0.23 -4.80 26.19
N ALA A 124 0.74 -4.92 25.26
CA ALA A 124 1.33 -6.18 24.83
C ALA A 124 1.86 -7.02 26.01
N ARG A 125 1.61 -8.34 25.97
CA ARG A 125 1.97 -9.30 27.03
C ARG A 125 2.75 -10.52 26.55
N ASP A 126 2.55 -10.93 25.29
CA ASP A 126 3.17 -12.13 24.72
C ASP A 126 4.15 -11.80 23.60
N HIS A 127 3.67 -11.16 22.53
CA HIS A 127 4.51 -10.79 21.40
C HIS A 127 4.03 -9.54 20.67
N ILE A 128 4.98 -8.88 19.98
CA ILE A 128 4.77 -7.77 19.06
C ILE A 128 5.44 -8.16 17.75
N ASN A 129 4.68 -8.15 16.65
CA ASN A 129 5.17 -8.34 15.30
C ASN A 129 4.93 -7.06 14.52
N LEU A 130 6.00 -6.40 14.08
CA LEU A 130 5.98 -5.14 13.35
C LEU A 130 6.70 -5.32 12.00
N GLU A 131 6.03 -5.00 10.91
CA GLU A 131 6.55 -4.99 9.54
C GLU A 131 6.30 -3.60 8.97
N THR A 132 7.34 -2.93 8.46
CA THR A 132 7.21 -1.56 7.98
C THR A 132 8.20 -1.25 6.87
N TYR A 133 7.76 -0.48 5.87
CA TYR A 133 8.64 0.00 4.81
C TYR A 133 9.61 1.05 5.34
N ILE A 134 9.09 2.12 5.98
CA ILE A 134 9.90 3.19 6.55
C ILE A 134 9.84 3.15 8.08
N ILE A 135 11.01 3.23 8.71
CA ILE A 135 11.17 3.55 10.13
C ILE A 135 12.32 4.54 10.26
N GLU A 136 12.05 5.75 10.71
CA GLU A 136 13.05 6.83 10.83
C GLU A 136 13.56 7.00 12.25
N ALA A 137 14.80 7.48 12.39
CA ALA A 137 15.42 7.81 13.69
C ALA A 137 15.00 9.20 14.20
N ASP A 138 13.76 9.62 13.93
CA ASP A 138 13.18 10.88 14.40
C ASP A 138 12.48 10.72 15.78
N GLU A 139 11.71 11.72 16.21
CA GLU A 139 11.02 11.67 17.50
C GLU A 139 9.99 10.55 17.59
N VAL A 140 9.30 10.25 16.46
CA VAL A 140 8.29 9.17 16.40
C VAL A 140 8.98 7.81 16.44
N GLY A 141 9.97 7.59 15.55
CA GLY A 141 10.69 6.32 15.52
C GLY A 141 11.45 6.03 16.81
N ARG A 142 12.04 7.05 17.44
CA ARG A 142 12.67 6.87 18.76
C ARG A 142 11.66 6.49 19.83
N ALA A 143 10.47 7.11 19.87
CA ALA A 143 9.43 6.75 20.83
C ALA A 143 8.94 5.31 20.64
N PHE A 144 8.81 4.85 19.38
CA PHE A 144 8.52 3.45 19.08
C PHE A 144 9.65 2.53 19.56
N ALA A 145 10.89 2.84 19.22
CA ALA A 145 12.07 2.06 19.63
C ALA A 145 12.16 1.92 21.16
N ASP A 146 11.97 3.00 21.89
CA ASP A 146 12.01 3.02 23.36
C ASP A 146 10.94 2.09 23.95
N LEU A 147 9.70 2.17 23.44
CA LEU A 147 8.62 1.34 23.91
C LEU A 147 8.82 -0.14 23.55
N LEU A 148 9.32 -0.45 22.37
CA LEU A 148 9.64 -1.82 21.94
C LEU A 148 10.73 -2.43 22.84
N ILE A 149 11.81 -1.68 23.13
CA ILE A 149 12.88 -2.10 24.05
C ILE A 149 12.32 -2.32 25.46
N GLN A 150 11.49 -1.39 25.95
CA GLN A 150 10.83 -1.53 27.26
C GLN A 150 9.97 -2.79 27.33
N LYS A 151 9.20 -3.09 26.28
CA LYS A 151 8.38 -4.31 26.21
C LYS A 151 9.21 -5.56 26.16
N ARG A 152 10.32 -5.53 25.41
CA ARG A 152 11.27 -6.65 25.36
C ARG A 152 11.88 -6.92 26.75
N ALA A 153 12.29 -5.89 27.48
CA ALA A 153 12.79 -5.99 28.84
C ALA A 153 11.74 -6.55 29.83
N ALA A 154 10.44 -6.31 29.56
CA ALA A 154 9.34 -6.88 30.33
C ALA A 154 8.96 -8.33 29.92
N GLY A 155 9.76 -8.98 29.04
CA GLY A 155 9.56 -10.38 28.64
C GLY A 155 8.68 -10.57 27.39
N VAL A 156 8.18 -9.52 26.77
CA VAL A 156 7.43 -9.60 25.50
C VAL A 156 8.42 -9.91 24.37
N GLN A 157 8.10 -10.87 23.51
CA GLN A 157 8.89 -11.08 22.30
C GLN A 157 8.58 -9.98 21.29
N VAL A 158 9.63 -9.32 20.78
CA VAL A 158 9.50 -8.25 19.79
C VAL A 158 10.23 -8.64 18.52
N ASN A 159 9.50 -8.65 17.41
CA ASN A 159 10.00 -8.99 16.09
C ASN A 159 9.70 -7.82 15.16
N LEU A 160 10.71 -7.34 14.43
CA LEU A 160 10.62 -6.22 13.51
C LEU A 160 11.23 -6.59 12.17
N ILE A 161 10.43 -6.47 11.10
CA ILE A 161 10.88 -6.50 9.72
C ILE A 161 10.86 -5.06 9.21
N TYR A 162 11.97 -4.62 8.59
CA TYR A 162 12.05 -3.32 7.94
C TYR A 162 12.69 -3.44 6.56
N ASP A 163 12.20 -2.65 5.61
CA ASP A 163 12.76 -2.65 4.26
C ASP A 163 14.08 -1.86 4.22
N SER A 164 15.11 -2.42 3.57
CA SER A 164 16.44 -1.83 3.53
C SER A 164 16.52 -0.52 2.75
N VAL A 165 15.68 -0.36 1.70
CA VAL A 165 15.59 0.88 0.90
C VAL A 165 14.71 1.91 1.58
N GLY A 166 13.57 1.50 2.13
CA GLY A 166 12.68 2.37 2.88
C GLY A 166 13.34 2.96 4.14
N ALA A 167 14.29 2.22 4.73
CA ALA A 167 15.03 2.67 5.91
C ALA A 167 16.45 3.19 5.60
N LEU A 168 16.77 3.49 4.34
CA LEU A 168 18.11 3.87 3.88
C LEU A 168 18.66 5.13 4.59
N THR A 169 17.80 6.08 4.95
CA THR A 169 18.18 7.31 5.63
C THR A 169 18.30 7.15 7.14
N THR A 170 17.93 6.00 7.68
CA THR A 170 17.98 5.72 9.13
C THR A 170 19.40 5.27 9.51
N PRO A 171 20.06 5.96 10.45
CA PRO A 171 21.40 5.60 10.86
C PRO A 171 21.49 4.16 11.38
N PRO A 172 22.57 3.41 11.06
CA PRO A 172 22.76 2.03 11.54
C PRO A 172 22.69 1.91 13.06
N GLU A 173 23.12 2.90 13.80
CA GLU A 173 23.12 2.97 15.26
C GLU A 173 21.69 2.85 15.84
N PHE A 174 20.68 3.27 15.09
CA PHE A 174 19.28 3.09 15.49
C PHE A 174 18.91 1.61 15.54
N PHE A 175 19.30 0.84 14.53
CA PHE A 175 19.05 -0.60 14.48
C PHE A 175 19.95 -1.37 15.46
N ASP A 176 21.20 -0.94 15.66
CA ASP A 176 22.11 -1.53 16.65
C ASP A 176 21.56 -1.38 18.07
N ARG A 177 20.96 -0.22 18.37
CA ARG A 177 20.27 0.01 19.64
C ARG A 177 19.09 -0.96 19.84
N LEU A 178 18.29 -1.21 18.81
CA LEU A 178 17.19 -2.17 18.85
C LEU A 178 17.69 -3.61 19.08
N ARG A 179 18.77 -4.01 18.37
CA ARG A 179 19.41 -5.32 18.57
C ARG A 179 19.97 -5.46 19.99
N ALA A 180 20.66 -4.46 20.49
CA ALA A 180 21.19 -4.42 21.85
C ALA A 180 20.05 -4.51 22.90
N GLY A 181 18.87 -3.96 22.60
CA GLY A 181 17.66 -4.10 23.39
C GLY A 181 17.00 -5.48 23.29
N GLY A 182 17.58 -6.43 22.54
CA GLY A 182 17.11 -7.80 22.41
C GLY A 182 15.92 -7.99 21.45
N ILE A 183 15.68 -7.02 20.57
CA ILE A 183 14.64 -7.10 19.52
C ILE A 183 15.15 -7.98 18.38
N ASN A 184 14.32 -8.90 17.90
CA ASN A 184 14.61 -9.69 16.72
C ASN A 184 14.38 -8.83 15.47
N LEU A 185 15.44 -8.53 14.71
CA LEU A 185 15.39 -7.67 13.53
C LEU A 185 15.65 -8.48 12.26
N VAL A 186 14.84 -8.23 11.25
CA VAL A 186 15.05 -8.69 9.87
C VAL A 186 15.12 -7.47 8.95
N GLU A 187 16.24 -7.32 8.24
CA GLU A 187 16.43 -6.38 7.16
C GLU A 187 15.93 -7.04 5.87
N TYR A 188 14.79 -6.57 5.35
CA TYR A 188 14.22 -7.14 4.12
C TYR A 188 15.06 -6.72 2.90
N ASN A 189 15.49 -7.70 2.11
CA ASN A 189 16.31 -7.55 0.90
C ASN A 189 17.41 -6.49 1.07
N PRO A 190 18.47 -6.77 1.87
CA PRO A 190 19.54 -5.82 2.16
C PRO A 190 20.15 -5.25 0.88
N ILE A 191 20.48 -3.94 0.86
CA ILE A 191 21.16 -3.32 -0.29
C ILE A 191 22.50 -4.00 -0.55
N ASN A 192 23.23 -4.39 0.50
CA ASN A 192 24.43 -5.18 0.37
C ASN A 192 24.07 -6.67 0.24
N PRO A 193 24.23 -7.30 -0.94
CA PRO A 193 23.85 -8.70 -1.17
C PRO A 193 24.58 -9.70 -0.27
N LEU A 194 25.74 -9.33 0.26
CA LEU A 194 26.51 -10.18 1.19
C LEU A 194 25.83 -10.33 2.56
N LYS A 195 24.84 -9.48 2.88
CA LYS A 195 24.02 -9.59 4.09
C LYS A 195 22.72 -10.38 3.86
N ALA A 196 22.43 -10.75 2.62
CA ALA A 196 21.21 -11.52 2.32
C ALA A 196 21.37 -12.97 2.77
N GLU A 197 20.45 -13.47 3.56
CA GLU A 197 20.46 -14.85 4.05
C GLU A 197 19.90 -15.83 3.02
N ARG A 198 19.15 -15.36 2.03
CA ARG A 198 18.48 -16.16 0.99
C ARG A 198 18.45 -15.47 -0.38
N LYS A 199 17.47 -15.87 -1.23
CA LYS A 199 17.23 -15.28 -2.54
C LYS A 199 17.14 -13.75 -2.40
N TRP A 200 17.98 -13.05 -3.11
CA TRP A 200 18.12 -11.60 -3.05
C TRP A 200 17.73 -10.99 -4.39
N ASP A 201 16.88 -9.97 -4.33
CA ASP A 201 16.53 -9.15 -5.48
C ASP A 201 16.34 -7.70 -5.02
N ILE A 202 17.24 -6.82 -5.45
CA ILE A 202 17.22 -5.41 -5.04
C ILE A 202 15.95 -4.69 -5.49
N ASN A 203 15.27 -5.15 -6.52
CA ASN A 203 14.05 -4.54 -7.01
C ASN A 203 12.81 -4.91 -6.20
N GLN A 204 12.82 -6.06 -5.54
CA GLN A 204 11.74 -6.47 -4.65
C GLN A 204 11.83 -5.74 -3.31
N ARG A 205 10.75 -5.06 -2.93
CA ARG A 205 10.66 -4.29 -1.68
C ARG A 205 9.48 -4.73 -0.84
N ASP A 206 9.65 -4.68 0.46
CA ASP A 206 8.56 -4.89 1.40
C ASP A 206 7.85 -3.57 1.68
N HIS A 207 6.75 -3.34 0.97
CA HIS A 207 5.98 -2.12 1.14
C HIS A 207 4.82 -2.28 2.14
N ARG A 208 4.70 -3.41 2.81
CA ARG A 208 3.70 -3.68 3.85
C ARG A 208 3.90 -2.80 5.07
N LYS A 209 2.81 -2.47 5.75
CA LYS A 209 2.78 -1.78 7.04
C LYS A 209 1.82 -2.54 7.93
N LEU A 210 2.36 -3.36 8.82
CA LEU A 210 1.59 -4.29 9.63
C LEU A 210 2.13 -4.32 11.07
N LEU A 211 1.28 -4.02 12.02
CA LEU A 211 1.56 -4.25 13.43
C LEU A 211 0.55 -5.24 13.99
N ILE A 212 1.03 -6.30 14.63
CA ILE A 212 0.18 -7.27 15.33
C ILE A 212 0.65 -7.36 16.80
N VAL A 213 -0.30 -7.25 17.71
CA VAL A 213 -0.03 -7.36 19.14
C VAL A 213 -0.77 -8.54 19.72
N ASP A 214 -0.01 -9.45 20.34
CA ASP A 214 -0.49 -10.67 21.02
C ASP A 214 -1.37 -11.58 20.14
N GLY A 215 -1.31 -11.44 18.79
CA GLY A 215 -2.18 -12.15 17.85
C GLY A 215 -3.66 -11.79 17.98
N ARG A 216 -4.02 -10.66 18.61
CA ARG A 216 -5.40 -10.26 18.94
C ARG A 216 -5.87 -9.00 18.25
N VAL A 217 -4.96 -8.09 17.99
CA VAL A 217 -5.22 -6.84 17.28
C VAL A 217 -4.18 -6.64 16.18
N ALA A 218 -4.63 -6.24 15.00
CA ALA A 218 -3.79 -5.89 13.87
C ALA A 218 -4.04 -4.44 13.45
N TYR A 219 -2.98 -3.79 12.95
CA TYR A 219 -3.01 -2.46 12.35
C TYR A 219 -2.40 -2.55 10.97
N THR A 220 -3.07 -2.01 9.95
CA THR A 220 -2.53 -1.94 8.59
C THR A 220 -3.10 -0.74 7.81
N GLY A 221 -2.39 -0.32 6.76
CA GLY A 221 -2.75 0.82 5.92
C GLY A 221 -1.52 1.48 5.31
N GLY A 222 -1.58 2.79 5.05
CA GLY A 222 -0.50 3.52 4.38
C GLY A 222 0.56 4.11 5.33
N VAL A 223 0.27 4.23 6.63
CA VAL A 223 1.11 4.96 7.61
C VAL A 223 2.39 4.18 7.93
N ASN A 224 3.55 4.83 7.77
CA ASN A 224 4.85 4.35 8.22
C ASN A 224 5.24 4.96 9.59
N ILE A 225 6.41 4.57 10.12
CA ILE A 225 6.91 5.07 11.40
C ILE A 225 7.87 6.24 11.14
N SER A 226 7.30 7.44 11.03
CA SER A 226 8.03 8.70 10.80
C SER A 226 7.22 9.90 11.28
N ARG A 227 7.93 10.99 11.61
CA ARG A 227 7.37 12.27 12.07
C ARG A 227 6.42 12.92 11.06
N VAL A 228 6.55 12.63 9.77
CA VAL A 228 5.65 13.19 8.74
C VAL A 228 4.21 12.75 8.95
N TYR A 229 3.98 11.62 9.62
CA TYR A 229 2.69 11.14 10.09
C TYR A 229 2.37 11.56 11.54
N GLY A 230 3.31 12.19 12.24
CA GLY A 230 3.12 12.63 13.64
C GLY A 230 2.30 13.92 13.79
N LYS A 231 2.08 14.66 12.70
CA LYS A 231 1.31 15.90 12.69
C LYS A 231 -0.01 15.71 11.95
N SER A 232 -1.08 16.36 12.43
CA SER A 232 -2.38 16.26 11.78
C SER A 232 -2.37 16.94 10.41
N SER A 233 -2.76 16.18 9.40
CA SER A 233 -3.00 16.65 8.04
C SER A 233 -4.38 17.29 7.85
N LEU A 234 -5.22 17.23 8.88
CA LEU A 234 -6.60 17.73 8.87
C LEU A 234 -6.70 19.19 9.32
N ILE A 235 -5.65 19.74 9.91
CA ILE A 235 -5.59 21.15 10.29
C ILE A 235 -5.33 21.96 9.02
N ARG A 236 -6.31 22.76 8.63
CA ARG A 236 -6.21 23.69 7.49
C ARG A 236 -5.12 24.74 7.76
N GLY A 237 -3.91 24.46 7.32
CA GLY A 237 -2.87 25.47 7.15
C GLY A 237 -3.16 26.39 5.96
N LYS A 238 -2.44 27.53 5.85
CA LYS A 238 -2.52 28.39 4.67
C LYS A 238 -2.23 27.56 3.41
N ARG A 239 -3.06 27.76 2.39
CA ARG A 239 -2.93 27.19 1.04
C ARG A 239 -1.61 27.67 0.42
N ASN A 240 -0.51 26.94 0.66
CA ASN A 240 0.78 27.24 0.03
C ASN A 240 0.93 26.34 -1.18
N GLN A 241 1.44 26.92 -2.26
CA GLN A 241 2.01 26.15 -3.38
C GLN A 241 3.29 25.48 -2.82
N ALA A 242 3.12 24.27 -2.30
CA ALA A 242 4.22 23.54 -1.70
C ALA A 242 5.14 23.00 -2.81
N SER A 243 6.42 23.23 -2.66
CA SER A 243 7.46 22.59 -3.47
C SER A 243 7.61 21.13 -3.05
N PRO A 244 8.29 20.27 -3.86
CA PRO A 244 8.62 18.90 -3.45
C PRO A 244 9.42 18.82 -2.14
N GLU A 245 10.21 19.84 -1.82
CA GLU A 245 10.94 19.94 -0.56
C GLU A 245 10.01 20.24 0.61
N ASP A 246 8.98 21.08 0.39
CA ASP A 246 7.94 21.32 1.39
C ASP A 246 7.12 20.05 1.63
N ALA A 247 6.90 19.20 0.61
CA ALA A 247 6.23 17.92 0.75
C ALA A 247 6.93 16.97 1.73
N LYS A 248 8.26 16.91 1.68
CA LYS A 248 9.09 16.08 2.59
C LYS A 248 9.05 16.55 4.04
N GLN A 249 8.69 17.80 4.29
CA GLN A 249 8.64 18.42 5.63
C GLN A 249 7.22 18.62 6.14
N SER A 250 6.21 18.55 5.28
CA SER A 250 4.80 18.74 5.65
C SER A 250 4.23 17.50 6.37
N ALA A 251 3.09 17.68 7.03
CA ALA A 251 2.28 16.56 7.47
C ALA A 251 1.79 15.76 6.26
N TRP A 252 1.84 14.43 6.35
CA TRP A 252 1.30 13.56 5.31
C TRP A 252 -0.12 13.12 5.66
N ARG A 253 -1.00 13.18 4.67
CA ARG A 253 -2.37 12.68 4.77
C ARG A 253 -2.40 11.21 4.41
N ASP A 254 -2.68 10.36 5.39
CA ASP A 254 -2.76 8.93 5.17
C ASP A 254 -3.94 8.30 5.91
N THR A 255 -4.21 7.04 5.62
CA THR A 255 -5.30 6.25 6.21
C THR A 255 -4.77 4.91 6.68
N HIS A 256 -5.19 4.52 7.88
CA HIS A 256 -4.85 3.26 8.51
C HIS A 256 -6.10 2.65 9.15
N MET A 257 -6.01 1.41 9.61
CA MET A 257 -7.11 0.80 10.36
C MET A 257 -6.60 -0.09 11.48
N GLN A 258 -7.43 -0.24 12.51
CA GLN A 258 -7.30 -1.24 13.56
C GLN A 258 -8.32 -2.33 13.32
N ILE A 259 -7.92 -3.58 13.49
CA ILE A 259 -8.74 -4.75 13.28
C ILE A 259 -8.64 -5.66 14.51
N GLU A 260 -9.80 -6.07 15.03
CA GLU A 260 -9.95 -7.06 16.09
C GLU A 260 -10.90 -8.16 15.60
N GLY A 261 -10.66 -9.41 16.00
CA GLY A 261 -11.49 -10.54 15.59
C GLY A 261 -10.73 -11.62 14.83
N PRO A 262 -11.44 -12.60 14.27
CA PRO A 262 -10.84 -13.82 13.73
C PRO A 262 -9.84 -13.59 12.58
N VAL A 263 -10.01 -12.55 11.77
CA VAL A 263 -9.13 -12.25 10.63
C VAL A 263 -7.70 -11.86 11.05
N VAL A 264 -7.48 -11.49 12.32
CA VAL A 264 -6.13 -11.19 12.83
C VAL A 264 -5.18 -12.37 12.62
N ALA A 265 -5.71 -13.61 12.67
CA ALA A 265 -4.93 -14.81 12.36
C ALA A 265 -4.38 -14.83 10.92
N GLU A 266 -5.12 -14.28 9.95
CA GLU A 266 -4.67 -14.22 8.56
C GLU A 266 -3.54 -13.18 8.38
N PHE A 267 -3.67 -12.01 9.02
CA PHE A 267 -2.57 -11.03 9.05
C PHE A 267 -1.32 -11.60 9.75
N GLN A 268 -1.51 -12.38 10.82
CA GLN A 268 -0.41 -13.05 11.52
C GLN A 268 0.32 -14.07 10.61
N LYS A 269 -0.42 -14.82 9.78
CA LYS A 269 0.20 -15.74 8.80
C LYS A 269 1.06 -14.99 7.80
N LEU A 270 0.59 -13.85 7.27
CA LEU A 270 1.35 -13.03 6.32
C LEU A 270 2.67 -12.55 6.92
N PHE A 271 2.66 -12.05 8.16
CA PHE A 271 3.88 -11.66 8.86
C PHE A 271 4.87 -12.83 9.01
N LEU A 272 4.36 -13.99 9.48
CA LEU A 272 5.20 -15.18 9.69
C LEU A 272 5.77 -15.71 8.37
N ASP A 273 5.02 -15.59 7.28
CA ASP A 273 5.50 -15.98 5.95
C ASP A 273 6.62 -15.07 5.47
N THR A 274 6.49 -13.73 5.61
CA THR A 274 7.57 -12.78 5.29
C THR A 274 8.82 -13.10 6.11
N TRP A 275 8.65 -13.34 7.41
CA TRP A 275 9.77 -13.70 8.29
C TRP A 275 10.49 -14.94 7.80
N ARG A 276 9.74 -16.02 7.54
CA ARG A 276 10.29 -17.30 7.07
C ARG A 276 10.97 -17.17 5.70
N ARG A 277 10.39 -16.41 4.78
CA ARG A 277 10.98 -16.16 3.45
C ARG A 277 12.33 -15.45 3.57
N GLN A 278 12.46 -14.47 4.46
CA GLN A 278 13.70 -13.71 4.62
C GLN A 278 14.77 -14.46 5.43
N THR A 279 14.41 -15.15 6.50
CA THR A 279 15.38 -15.81 7.40
C THR A 279 15.59 -17.28 7.11
N GLY A 280 14.69 -17.92 6.38
CA GLY A 280 14.70 -19.38 6.18
C GLY A 280 14.27 -20.20 7.39
N ASN A 281 13.95 -19.55 8.48
CA ASN A 281 13.61 -20.21 9.74
C ASN A 281 12.23 -19.78 10.23
N ASP A 282 11.52 -20.69 10.86
CA ASP A 282 10.32 -20.33 11.60
C ASP A 282 10.70 -19.52 12.83
N MET A 283 9.83 -18.59 13.21
CA MET A 283 10.01 -17.84 14.44
C MET A 283 9.91 -18.78 15.66
N SER A 284 10.68 -18.46 16.72
CA SER A 284 10.59 -19.17 18.00
C SER A 284 9.15 -19.25 18.49
N ALA A 285 8.76 -20.43 18.99
CA ALA A 285 7.38 -20.71 19.37
C ALA A 285 6.81 -19.72 20.40
N LYS A 286 5.70 -19.12 20.05
CA LYS A 286 4.86 -18.25 20.87
C LYS A 286 3.39 -18.52 20.57
N ARG A 287 2.49 -17.88 21.30
CA ARG A 287 1.05 -17.97 21.05
C ARG A 287 0.60 -17.06 19.90
N TYR A 288 1.21 -17.22 18.72
CA TYR A 288 0.90 -16.38 17.56
C TYR A 288 -0.57 -16.48 17.12
N PHE A 289 -1.22 -17.60 17.44
CA PHE A 289 -2.63 -17.87 17.12
C PHE A 289 -3.43 -18.16 18.41
N PRO A 290 -3.66 -17.15 19.26
CA PRO A 290 -4.53 -17.33 20.41
C PRO A 290 -5.97 -17.62 19.97
N PRO A 291 -6.80 -18.25 20.81
CA PRO A 291 -8.23 -18.32 20.54
C PRO A 291 -8.82 -16.92 20.35
N LEU A 292 -9.40 -16.68 19.19
CA LEU A 292 -10.07 -15.43 18.83
C LEU A 292 -11.58 -15.63 18.92
N LYS A 293 -12.31 -14.57 19.18
CA LYS A 293 -13.78 -14.53 19.21
C LYS A 293 -14.28 -13.47 18.25
N PRO A 294 -15.55 -13.53 17.84
CA PRO A 294 -16.17 -12.43 17.11
C PRO A 294 -16.16 -11.13 17.95
N GLU A 295 -15.66 -10.04 17.36
CA GLU A 295 -15.59 -8.71 17.98
C GLU A 295 -16.51 -7.70 17.26
N GLY A 296 -17.04 -8.05 16.09
CA GLY A 296 -17.90 -7.21 15.28
C GLY A 296 -18.65 -7.97 14.20
N ASN A 297 -19.12 -7.26 13.17
CA ASN A 297 -19.96 -7.81 12.10
C ASN A 297 -19.35 -7.67 10.71
N ALA A 298 -18.13 -7.17 10.57
CA ALA A 298 -17.49 -7.03 9.28
C ALA A 298 -17.01 -8.39 8.73
N LEU A 299 -17.19 -8.60 7.42
CA LEU A 299 -16.46 -9.58 6.66
C LEU A 299 -15.15 -8.94 6.19
N VAL A 300 -14.05 -9.59 6.47
CA VAL A 300 -12.71 -9.03 6.14
C VAL A 300 -11.86 -10.10 5.48
N ARG A 301 -11.15 -9.72 4.43
CA ARG A 301 -10.13 -10.53 3.76
C ARG A 301 -8.77 -9.83 3.90
N ALA A 302 -7.78 -10.53 4.40
CA ALA A 302 -6.40 -10.07 4.39
C ALA A 302 -5.76 -10.48 3.06
N LEU A 303 -5.44 -9.52 2.21
CA LEU A 303 -4.81 -9.76 0.91
C LEU A 303 -3.34 -9.36 0.97
N GLY A 304 -2.45 -10.35 0.98
CA GLY A 304 -1.04 -10.14 0.72
C GLY A 304 -0.73 -10.37 -0.75
N SER A 305 0.02 -9.50 -1.41
CA SER A 305 0.72 -9.82 -2.64
C SER A 305 2.21 -10.01 -2.36
N THR A 306 2.83 -10.89 -3.12
CA THR A 306 4.25 -11.23 -2.96
C THR A 306 4.87 -11.34 -4.35
N ALA A 307 5.76 -10.42 -4.66
CA ALA A 307 6.30 -10.24 -6.00
C ALA A 307 7.01 -11.49 -6.54
N ASP A 308 7.76 -12.21 -5.71
CA ASP A 308 8.51 -13.41 -6.09
C ASP A 308 7.64 -14.68 -6.24
N GLN A 309 6.36 -14.61 -5.88
CA GLN A 309 5.40 -15.71 -5.99
C GLN A 309 4.36 -15.49 -7.09
N GLU A 310 4.48 -14.39 -7.85
CA GLU A 310 3.50 -14.01 -8.88
C GLU A 310 2.07 -13.95 -8.33
N ASP A 311 1.93 -13.53 -7.07
CA ASP A 311 0.64 -13.35 -6.43
C ASP A 311 0.09 -11.96 -6.75
N TYR A 312 -0.80 -11.91 -7.72
CA TYR A 312 -1.45 -10.70 -8.20
C TYR A 312 -2.86 -10.50 -7.60
N SER A 313 -3.13 -11.06 -6.44
CA SER A 313 -4.47 -11.01 -5.81
C SER A 313 -4.96 -9.59 -5.60
N VAL A 314 -4.10 -8.67 -5.11
CA VAL A 314 -4.46 -7.27 -4.90
C VAL A 314 -4.78 -6.57 -6.22
N TYR A 315 -3.96 -6.78 -7.26
CA TYR A 315 -4.21 -6.25 -8.61
C TYR A 315 -5.57 -6.71 -9.17
N LYS A 316 -5.82 -8.03 -9.15
CA LYS A 316 -7.07 -8.61 -9.62
C LYS A 316 -8.28 -8.07 -8.84
N THR A 317 -8.12 -7.84 -7.53
CA THR A 317 -9.15 -7.27 -6.66
C THR A 317 -9.55 -5.86 -7.10
N TYR A 318 -8.58 -4.99 -7.44
CA TYR A 318 -8.89 -3.66 -7.98
C TYR A 318 -9.62 -3.72 -9.33
N VAL A 319 -9.13 -4.53 -10.29
CA VAL A 319 -9.80 -4.70 -11.58
C VAL A 319 -11.22 -5.24 -11.40
N SER A 320 -11.39 -6.23 -10.53
CA SER A 320 -12.70 -6.82 -10.23
C SER A 320 -13.66 -5.82 -9.59
N ALA A 321 -13.20 -5.04 -8.60
CA ALA A 321 -14.04 -4.05 -7.94
C ALA A 321 -14.54 -2.96 -8.93
N LEU A 322 -13.66 -2.47 -9.81
CA LEU A 322 -13.99 -1.53 -10.88
C LEU A 322 -15.00 -2.13 -11.87
N SER A 323 -14.81 -3.38 -12.28
CA SER A 323 -15.63 -4.04 -13.27
C SER A 323 -17.04 -4.37 -12.75
N ASN A 324 -17.15 -4.69 -11.47
CA ASN A 324 -18.41 -5.07 -10.82
C ASN A 324 -19.17 -3.88 -10.22
N ALA A 325 -18.58 -2.69 -10.20
CA ALA A 325 -19.21 -1.48 -9.69
C ALA A 325 -20.48 -1.12 -10.47
N SER A 326 -21.50 -0.67 -9.73
CA SER A 326 -22.82 -0.32 -10.27
C SER A 326 -23.19 1.14 -10.06
N ASN A 327 -22.84 1.73 -8.90
CA ASN A 327 -23.24 3.08 -8.54
C ASN A 327 -22.05 4.02 -8.54
N TYR A 328 -21.00 3.68 -7.79
CA TYR A 328 -19.82 4.54 -7.69
C TYR A 328 -18.54 3.78 -7.31
N VAL A 329 -17.42 4.36 -7.73
CA VAL A 329 -16.07 3.98 -7.31
C VAL A 329 -15.34 5.24 -6.90
N HIS A 330 -15.00 5.35 -5.62
CA HIS A 330 -14.24 6.46 -5.08
C HIS A 330 -12.87 5.97 -4.61
N LEU A 331 -11.82 6.43 -5.29
CA LEU A 331 -10.43 6.02 -5.09
C LEU A 331 -9.58 7.16 -4.54
N THR A 332 -8.68 6.84 -3.63
CA THR A 332 -7.61 7.74 -3.19
C THR A 332 -6.29 7.00 -3.32
N THR A 333 -5.35 7.55 -4.07
CA THR A 333 -4.03 6.92 -4.25
C THR A 333 -2.92 7.95 -4.24
N ALA A 334 -1.79 7.59 -3.62
CA ALA A 334 -0.60 8.45 -3.57
C ALA A 334 0.14 8.47 -4.91
N TYR A 335 0.32 7.30 -5.50
CA TYR A 335 1.01 7.12 -6.78
C TYR A 335 0.08 6.40 -7.75
N PHE A 336 0.11 6.87 -9.00
CA PHE A 336 -0.77 6.38 -10.04
C PHE A 336 0.00 6.26 -11.36
N VAL A 337 0.48 5.08 -11.64
CA VAL A 337 1.11 4.72 -12.92
C VAL A 337 0.60 3.32 -13.28
N PRO A 338 -0.72 3.20 -13.51
CA PRO A 338 -1.37 1.91 -13.72
C PRO A 338 -1.01 1.31 -15.07
N ASP A 339 -1.22 0.00 -15.16
CA ASP A 339 -1.24 -0.67 -16.45
C ASP A 339 -2.52 -0.34 -17.23
N GLN A 340 -2.53 -0.75 -18.52
CA GLN A 340 -3.65 -0.47 -19.40
C GLN A 340 -4.96 -1.13 -18.96
N GLN A 341 -4.93 -2.30 -18.28
CA GLN A 341 -6.14 -3.01 -17.87
C GLN A 341 -6.88 -2.28 -16.73
N ILE A 342 -6.14 -1.67 -15.78
CA ILE A 342 -6.72 -0.80 -14.74
C ILE A 342 -7.36 0.46 -15.39
N VAL A 343 -6.65 1.09 -16.33
CA VAL A 343 -7.15 2.27 -17.04
C VAL A 343 -8.45 1.92 -17.79
N GLU A 344 -8.46 0.83 -18.52
CA GLU A 344 -9.67 0.39 -19.26
C GLU A 344 -10.82 0.05 -18.31
N ALA A 345 -10.55 -0.63 -17.18
CA ALA A 345 -11.59 -0.95 -16.19
C ALA A 345 -12.23 0.33 -15.62
N MET A 346 -11.46 1.39 -15.36
CA MET A 346 -11.97 2.70 -14.91
C MET A 346 -12.81 3.38 -15.99
N LYS A 347 -12.33 3.38 -17.23
CA LYS A 347 -13.04 3.96 -18.39
C LYS A 347 -14.37 3.25 -18.64
N GLU A 348 -14.35 1.93 -18.68
CA GLU A 348 -15.55 1.10 -18.87
C GLU A 348 -16.57 1.31 -17.73
N ALA A 349 -16.13 1.42 -16.48
CA ALA A 349 -17.00 1.73 -15.35
C ALA A 349 -17.68 3.10 -15.55
N ALA A 350 -16.92 4.16 -15.87
CA ALA A 350 -17.48 5.49 -16.13
C ALA A 350 -18.44 5.49 -17.33
N GLN A 351 -18.11 4.78 -18.43
CA GLN A 351 -18.96 4.64 -19.61
C GLN A 351 -20.27 3.88 -19.34
N ARG A 352 -20.28 2.95 -18.35
CA ARG A 352 -21.51 2.30 -17.87
C ARG A 352 -22.37 3.21 -17.01
N GLY A 353 -21.92 4.44 -16.69
CA GLY A 353 -22.64 5.40 -15.85
C GLY A 353 -22.25 5.33 -14.36
N VAL A 354 -21.25 4.56 -13.98
CA VAL A 354 -20.73 4.52 -12.62
C VAL A 354 -20.03 5.86 -12.30
N ASP A 355 -20.28 6.44 -11.14
CA ASP A 355 -19.62 7.66 -10.68
C ASP A 355 -18.17 7.36 -10.22
N VAL A 356 -17.23 7.35 -11.17
CA VAL A 356 -15.81 7.11 -10.88
C VAL A 356 -15.12 8.41 -10.50
N LYS A 357 -14.65 8.52 -9.25
CA LYS A 357 -13.86 9.66 -8.76
C LYS A 357 -12.52 9.18 -8.21
N ILE A 358 -11.46 9.94 -8.53
CA ILE A 358 -10.12 9.66 -8.04
C ILE A 358 -9.53 10.93 -7.43
N ILE A 359 -8.95 10.81 -6.23
CA ILE A 359 -8.18 11.87 -5.59
C ILE A 359 -6.70 11.52 -5.66
N PHE A 360 -5.92 12.41 -6.25
CA PHE A 360 -4.47 12.37 -6.35
C PHE A 360 -3.81 13.45 -5.49
N PRO A 361 -2.53 13.33 -5.15
CA PRO A 361 -1.75 14.46 -4.62
C PRO A 361 -1.52 15.51 -5.72
N SER A 362 -1.60 16.80 -5.37
CA SER A 362 -1.21 17.88 -6.30
C SER A 362 0.30 18.09 -6.36
N PHE A 363 1.04 17.55 -5.39
CA PHE A 363 2.49 17.54 -5.29
C PHE A 363 2.96 16.23 -4.65
N SER A 364 4.18 15.82 -4.92
CA SER A 364 4.73 14.53 -4.47
C SER A 364 6.20 14.68 -4.05
N ASP A 365 6.66 13.80 -3.19
CA ASP A 365 8.07 13.57 -2.90
C ASP A 365 8.83 12.96 -4.10
N HIS A 366 8.08 12.40 -5.08
CA HIS A 366 8.58 11.84 -6.34
C HIS A 366 7.93 12.53 -7.55
N GLU A 367 8.53 13.63 -8.03
CA GLU A 367 7.99 14.41 -9.16
C GLU A 367 7.77 13.58 -10.43
N MET A 368 8.66 12.63 -10.72
CA MET A 368 8.53 11.79 -11.92
C MET A 368 7.23 10.97 -11.88
N ILE A 369 6.90 10.37 -10.73
CA ILE A 369 5.66 9.61 -10.56
C ILE A 369 4.44 10.50 -10.73
N LEU A 370 4.50 11.75 -10.24
CA LEU A 370 3.42 12.72 -10.42
C LEU A 370 3.19 13.04 -11.90
N TYR A 371 4.25 13.29 -12.68
CA TYR A 371 4.12 13.55 -14.13
C TYR A 371 3.67 12.31 -14.90
N ALA A 372 4.15 11.12 -14.53
CA ALA A 372 3.68 9.87 -15.10
C ALA A 372 2.18 9.68 -14.90
N GLY A 373 1.69 9.86 -13.66
CA GLY A 373 0.27 9.77 -13.33
C GLY A 373 -0.58 10.77 -14.11
N ARG A 374 -0.11 12.00 -14.23
CA ARG A 374 -0.79 13.06 -15.00
C ARG A 374 -0.89 12.76 -16.49
N SER A 375 -0.03 11.92 -17.05
CA SER A 375 -0.10 11.52 -18.46
C SER A 375 -1.36 10.72 -18.79
N PHE A 376 -2.02 10.10 -17.82
CA PHE A 376 -3.27 9.35 -17.99
C PHE A 376 -4.54 10.21 -17.90
N TYR A 377 -4.43 11.47 -17.46
CA TYR A 377 -5.60 12.31 -17.17
C TYR A 377 -6.46 12.57 -18.40
N ASP A 378 -5.85 12.82 -19.58
CA ASP A 378 -6.60 13.14 -20.78
C ASP A 378 -7.57 12.01 -21.18
N GLU A 379 -7.09 10.76 -21.19
CA GLU A 379 -7.91 9.60 -21.55
C GLU A 379 -8.97 9.25 -20.50
N LEU A 380 -8.65 9.39 -19.21
CA LEU A 380 -9.60 9.14 -18.12
C LEU A 380 -10.71 10.19 -18.09
N LEU A 381 -10.35 11.49 -18.24
CA LEU A 381 -11.31 12.58 -18.29
C LEU A 381 -12.24 12.48 -19.51
N GLN A 382 -11.71 12.07 -20.69
CA GLN A 382 -12.52 11.83 -21.88
C GLN A 382 -13.53 10.71 -21.70
N ALA A 383 -13.20 9.68 -20.91
CA ALA A 383 -14.10 8.58 -20.59
C ALA A 383 -15.16 8.93 -19.53
N GLY A 384 -15.05 10.10 -18.89
CA GLY A 384 -15.99 10.55 -17.85
C GLY A 384 -15.54 10.29 -16.42
N VAL A 385 -14.31 9.81 -16.22
CA VAL A 385 -13.71 9.69 -14.87
C VAL A 385 -13.47 11.10 -14.31
N LYS A 386 -13.84 11.33 -13.06
CA LYS A 386 -13.68 12.62 -12.38
C LYS A 386 -12.39 12.62 -11.58
N ILE A 387 -11.48 13.51 -11.90
CA ILE A 387 -10.15 13.62 -11.31
C ILE A 387 -10.08 14.83 -10.38
N TYR A 388 -9.48 14.64 -9.22
CA TYR A 388 -9.26 15.67 -8.21
C TYR A 388 -7.83 15.65 -7.72
N GLU A 389 -7.22 16.83 -7.50
CA GLU A 389 -5.89 16.96 -6.91
C GLU A 389 -5.98 17.63 -5.54
N ARG A 390 -5.58 16.90 -4.49
CA ARG A 390 -5.59 17.40 -3.12
C ARG A 390 -4.38 18.29 -2.88
N ARG A 391 -4.62 19.51 -2.33
CA ARG A 391 -3.60 20.55 -2.15
C ARG A 391 -3.11 20.74 -0.72
N ILE A 392 -3.79 20.15 0.25
CA ILE A 392 -3.48 20.30 1.66
C ILE A 392 -2.78 19.04 2.12
N ALA A 393 -1.54 19.17 2.61
CA ALA A 393 -0.66 18.07 2.97
C ALA A 393 -0.40 17.10 1.81
N MET A 394 0.71 16.37 1.86
CA MET A 394 0.97 15.34 0.87
C MET A 394 0.02 14.16 1.06
N LEU A 395 -0.72 13.81 0.03
CA LEU A 395 -1.61 12.65 0.05
C LEU A 395 -0.83 11.38 -0.14
N HIS A 396 -0.91 10.46 0.85
CA HIS A 396 -0.23 9.18 0.77
C HIS A 396 -1.16 7.98 1.01
N ALA A 397 -2.46 8.20 1.18
CA ALA A 397 -3.46 7.15 1.38
C ALA A 397 -3.64 6.26 0.13
N LYS A 398 -3.94 4.97 0.34
CA LYS A 398 -4.30 4.01 -0.68
C LYS A 398 -5.59 3.33 -0.26
N THR A 399 -6.70 3.90 -0.72
CA THR A 399 -8.04 3.47 -0.29
C THR A 399 -9.03 3.47 -1.45
N ALA A 400 -10.01 2.60 -1.36
CA ALA A 400 -11.17 2.65 -2.24
C ALA A 400 -12.44 2.34 -1.47
N VAL A 401 -13.54 2.92 -1.91
CA VAL A 401 -14.90 2.55 -1.49
C VAL A 401 -15.78 2.41 -2.73
N VAL A 402 -16.51 1.31 -2.81
CA VAL A 402 -17.34 0.96 -3.96
C VAL A 402 -18.74 0.60 -3.49
N ASP A 403 -19.73 1.21 -4.13
CA ASP A 403 -21.14 0.89 -4.00
C ASP A 403 -21.69 0.87 -2.56
N GLY A 404 -21.02 1.50 -1.59
CA GLY A 404 -21.44 1.56 -0.19
C GLY A 404 -21.33 0.24 0.59
N VAL A 405 -20.66 -0.78 0.04
CA VAL A 405 -20.53 -2.10 0.67
C VAL A 405 -19.11 -2.61 0.73
N TRP A 406 -18.33 -2.31 -0.27
CA TRP A 406 -16.95 -2.77 -0.44
C TRP A 406 -15.98 -1.65 -0.16
N SER A 407 -14.95 -1.92 0.61
CA SER A 407 -13.86 -0.97 0.88
C SER A 407 -12.53 -1.68 0.92
N THR A 408 -11.46 -0.98 0.54
CA THR A 408 -10.10 -1.44 0.78
C THR A 408 -9.23 -0.35 1.39
N ILE A 409 -8.37 -0.75 2.31
CA ILE A 409 -7.30 0.06 2.89
C ILE A 409 -6.04 -0.80 2.90
N GLY A 410 -4.92 -0.24 2.45
CA GLY A 410 -3.68 -0.98 2.41
C GLY A 410 -2.46 -0.15 2.08
N SER A 411 -1.43 -0.85 1.65
CA SER A 411 -0.16 -0.28 1.24
C SER A 411 -0.03 -0.08 -0.26
N THR A 412 -0.88 -0.74 -1.07
CA THR A 412 -0.75 -0.86 -2.53
C THR A 412 -1.14 0.43 -3.24
N ASN A 413 -0.22 1.05 -3.93
CA ASN A 413 -0.51 2.10 -4.91
C ASN A 413 -1.09 1.50 -6.19
N LEU A 414 -1.68 2.36 -7.03
CA LEU A 414 -2.11 1.96 -8.37
C LEU A 414 -0.97 2.22 -9.36
N ASP A 415 0.12 1.47 -9.24
CA ASP A 415 1.29 1.54 -10.09
C ASP A 415 1.91 0.17 -10.36
N MET A 416 2.72 0.10 -11.43
CA MET A 416 3.36 -1.14 -11.87
C MET A 416 4.31 -1.69 -10.79
N ARG A 417 4.96 -0.80 -10.04
CA ARG A 417 5.89 -1.20 -8.99
C ARG A 417 5.19 -1.95 -7.86
N SER A 418 4.05 -1.44 -7.39
CA SER A 418 3.24 -2.10 -6.34
C SER A 418 2.69 -3.46 -6.81
N PHE A 419 2.36 -3.59 -8.09
CA PHE A 419 1.78 -4.82 -8.60
C PHE A 419 2.80 -5.90 -8.99
N LEU A 420 4.03 -5.51 -9.39
CA LEU A 420 5.04 -6.44 -9.92
C LEU A 420 6.23 -6.67 -8.98
N HIS A 421 6.60 -5.65 -8.19
CA HIS A 421 7.90 -5.63 -7.53
C HIS A 421 7.84 -5.50 -6.01
N ASN A 422 6.69 -5.11 -5.46
CA ASN A 422 6.55 -4.96 -4.02
C ASN A 422 5.76 -6.10 -3.39
N ASP A 423 6.16 -6.48 -2.19
CA ASP A 423 5.27 -7.16 -1.27
C ASP A 423 4.30 -6.12 -0.70
N GLU A 424 3.01 -6.32 -0.91
CA GLU A 424 1.95 -5.40 -0.50
C GLU A 424 0.95 -6.09 0.42
N LEU A 425 0.18 -5.29 1.15
CA LEU A 425 -0.87 -5.76 2.04
C LEU A 425 -2.08 -4.84 1.98
N ASN A 426 -3.22 -5.39 1.61
CA ASN A 426 -4.51 -4.71 1.69
C ASN A 426 -5.49 -5.52 2.54
N ALA A 427 -6.38 -4.85 3.24
CA ALA A 427 -7.60 -5.47 3.73
C ALA A 427 -8.76 -5.09 2.82
N VAL A 428 -9.55 -6.07 2.43
CA VAL A 428 -10.86 -5.87 1.81
C VAL A 428 -11.91 -6.03 2.88
N ILE A 429 -12.77 -5.04 3.03
CA ILE A 429 -13.81 -4.99 4.05
C ILE A 429 -15.17 -4.91 3.36
N LEU A 430 -16.00 -5.89 3.62
CA LEU A 430 -17.40 -5.92 3.21
C LEU A 430 -18.25 -5.58 4.43
N ASN A 431 -18.63 -4.31 4.52
CA ASN A 431 -19.45 -3.81 5.64
C ASN A 431 -19.99 -2.43 5.31
N VAL A 432 -21.31 -2.25 5.40
CA VAL A 432 -22.00 -1.00 5.08
C VAL A 432 -21.60 0.13 6.01
N ASP A 433 -21.63 -0.10 7.33
CA ASP A 433 -21.33 0.92 8.34
C ASP A 433 -19.87 1.40 8.22
N PHE A 434 -18.97 0.54 7.75
CA PHE A 434 -17.57 0.90 7.49
C PHE A 434 -17.42 1.64 6.15
N ALA A 435 -18.12 1.20 5.10
CA ALA A 435 -18.12 1.88 3.81
C ALA A 435 -18.68 3.30 3.91
N GLU A 436 -19.70 3.55 4.74
CA GLU A 436 -20.19 4.91 5.04
C GLU A 436 -19.10 5.80 5.65
N LYS A 437 -18.30 5.25 6.57
CA LYS A 437 -17.17 6.01 7.17
C LYS A 437 -16.07 6.28 6.12
N MET A 438 -15.80 5.33 5.26
CA MET A 438 -14.85 5.49 4.15
C MET A 438 -15.33 6.55 3.16
N GLU A 439 -16.61 6.54 2.84
CA GLU A 439 -17.23 7.54 1.97
C GLU A 439 -17.18 8.93 2.62
N ALA A 440 -17.52 9.05 3.89
CA ALA A 440 -17.42 10.32 4.62
C ALA A 440 -15.97 10.86 4.64
N LEU A 441 -14.98 9.97 4.76
CA LEU A 441 -13.58 10.30 4.66
C LEU A 441 -13.21 10.79 3.26
N PHE A 442 -13.61 10.08 2.22
CA PHE A 442 -13.40 10.46 0.83
C PHE A 442 -14.02 11.85 0.53
N GLN A 443 -15.25 12.09 0.94
CA GLN A 443 -15.93 13.38 0.77
C GLN A 443 -15.22 14.51 1.53
N ARG A 444 -14.58 14.24 2.66
CA ARG A 444 -13.74 15.22 3.37
C ARG A 444 -12.49 15.58 2.55
N ASP A 445 -11.77 14.59 2.05
CA ASP A 445 -10.57 14.80 1.22
C ASP A 445 -10.94 15.49 -0.10
N LEU A 446 -12.10 15.17 -0.66
CA LEU A 446 -12.64 15.81 -1.87
C LEU A 446 -12.86 17.34 -1.69
N ARG A 447 -13.35 17.77 -0.53
CA ARG A 447 -13.50 19.19 -0.23
C ARG A 447 -12.18 19.97 -0.15
N ASP A 448 -11.09 19.27 0.13
CA ASP A 448 -9.74 19.82 0.18
C ASP A 448 -8.98 19.66 -1.16
N SER A 449 -9.71 19.25 -2.22
CA SER A 449 -9.16 18.98 -3.55
C SER A 449 -9.77 19.91 -4.60
N ASP A 450 -9.02 20.15 -5.68
CA ASP A 450 -9.53 20.85 -6.86
C ASP A 450 -9.85 19.86 -7.95
N GLN A 451 -11.00 20.03 -8.56
CA GLN A 451 -11.39 19.22 -9.72
C GLN A 451 -10.57 19.63 -10.96
N ILE A 452 -10.01 18.63 -11.60
CA ILE A 452 -9.36 18.78 -12.90
C ILE A 452 -10.42 18.51 -13.98
N THR A 453 -10.70 19.50 -14.81
CA THR A 453 -11.62 19.34 -15.93
C THR A 453 -10.86 19.09 -17.23
N LEU A 454 -11.50 18.42 -18.20
CA LEU A 454 -10.88 18.16 -19.51
C LEU A 454 -10.50 19.46 -20.21
N GLU A 455 -11.31 20.51 -20.08
CA GLU A 455 -11.05 21.82 -20.65
C GLU A 455 -9.78 22.45 -20.06
N SER A 456 -9.71 22.59 -18.73
CA SER A 456 -8.54 23.15 -18.04
C SER A 456 -7.29 22.32 -18.30
N TRP A 457 -7.46 20.99 -18.36
CA TRP A 457 -6.36 20.07 -18.60
C TRP A 457 -5.73 20.23 -19.98
N ARG A 458 -6.54 20.44 -21.01
CA ARG A 458 -6.07 20.67 -22.38
C ARG A 458 -5.33 21.99 -22.56
N GLN A 459 -5.63 22.99 -21.73
CA GLN A 459 -4.98 24.31 -21.75
C GLN A 459 -3.61 24.36 -21.10
N ARG A 460 -3.14 23.26 -20.44
CA ARG A 460 -1.83 23.21 -19.80
C ARG A 460 -0.69 23.46 -20.80
N GLY A 461 0.42 24.07 -20.30
CA GLY A 461 1.55 24.49 -21.12
C GLY A 461 2.24 23.32 -21.85
N VAL A 462 2.81 23.60 -23.00
CA VAL A 462 3.53 22.61 -23.84
C VAL A 462 4.66 21.92 -23.08
N GLY A 463 5.41 22.67 -22.26
CA GLY A 463 6.50 22.12 -21.44
C GLY A 463 6.02 21.05 -20.45
N GLN A 464 4.83 21.21 -19.86
CA GLN A 464 4.23 20.19 -18.99
C GLN A 464 3.85 18.94 -19.80
N LYS A 465 3.21 19.10 -20.95
CA LYS A 465 2.87 17.98 -21.86
C LYS A 465 4.08 17.17 -22.27
N MET A 466 5.19 17.85 -22.57
CA MET A 466 6.46 17.19 -22.91
C MET A 466 7.05 16.39 -21.74
N LYS A 467 7.01 16.92 -20.52
CA LYS A 467 7.46 16.19 -19.33
C LYS A 467 6.63 14.92 -19.10
N GLU A 468 5.30 15.05 -19.15
CA GLU A 468 4.37 13.92 -18.98
C GLU A 468 4.61 12.82 -20.02
N TRP A 469 4.77 13.21 -21.29
CA TRP A 469 5.08 12.28 -22.37
C TRP A 469 6.43 11.58 -22.18
N ALA A 470 7.47 12.32 -21.82
CA ALA A 470 8.81 11.77 -21.64
C ALA A 470 8.85 10.76 -20.48
N VAL A 471 8.13 11.04 -19.38
CA VAL A 471 8.10 10.17 -18.21
C VAL A 471 7.22 8.93 -18.46
N ARG A 472 6.19 9.01 -19.28
CA ARG A 472 5.34 7.86 -19.63
C ARG A 472 6.13 6.71 -20.29
N VAL A 473 7.20 7.02 -21.01
CA VAL A 473 8.10 6.00 -21.60
C VAL A 473 8.79 5.17 -20.49
N LEU A 474 8.87 5.70 -19.29
CA LEU A 474 9.51 5.05 -18.12
C LEU A 474 8.49 4.39 -17.18
N GLU A 475 7.20 4.33 -17.55
CA GLU A 475 6.11 3.85 -16.67
C GLU A 475 6.36 2.47 -16.04
N TYR A 476 7.03 1.58 -16.77
CA TYR A 476 7.38 0.24 -16.28
C TYR A 476 8.33 0.28 -15.06
N TRP A 477 9.18 1.31 -14.96
CA TRP A 477 10.22 1.41 -13.92
C TRP A 477 9.79 2.27 -12.72
N LEU A 478 8.67 2.95 -12.84
CA LEU A 478 8.08 3.82 -11.84
C LEU A 478 7.02 3.11 -11.03
#